data_f4c9e197f90b31741e5a1743776dd947
#
_entry.id   f4c9e197f90b31741e5a1743776dd947
#
_cell.length_a   1.000
_cell.length_b   1.000
_cell.length_c   1.000
_cell.angle_alpha   90.00
_cell.angle_beta   90.00
_cell.angle_gamma   90.00
#
_symmetry.space_group_name_H-M   'P 1'
#
loop_
_entity.id
_entity.type
_entity.pdbx_description
1 polymer ?
#
loop_
_entity_poly.entity_id
_entity_poly.type
_entity_poly.pdbx_seq_one_letter_code
_entity_poly.pdbx_strand_id
1 'polypeptide(L)'
;KSLLTKQSVRGYVGGRVKRIYPLFIVVVALTAFVMGPVMTQLPVREYFSSKGAYAYLSYLVLIPNYSLPGVFTDNPMSVVNGSLWSLILEIICYGMLLVAYKLGLLDKKKMRILTILCTVCIAVIFAVKMPLLYRFVAYLRPLFCFVSGVCFYVFREEIRFTWQWMT
;
A
#
# COMPACT_ATOMS: atom_id res chain seq x y z
N LYS A 1 9.97 -13.70 3.91
CA LYS A 1 10.89 -14.30 4.90
C LYS A 1 10.16 -14.72 6.18
N SER A 2 9.48 -13.81 6.92
CA SER A 2 8.91 -14.15 8.25
C SER A 2 7.83 -15.25 8.24
N LEU A 3 6.97 -15.33 7.22
CA LEU A 3 5.97 -16.40 7.08
C LEU A 3 6.61 -17.76 6.78
N LEU A 4 7.59 -17.80 5.87
CA LEU A 4 8.24 -19.04 5.45
C LEU A 4 9.24 -19.56 6.50
N THR A 5 9.84 -18.65 7.29
CA THR A 5 10.84 -19.02 8.30
C THR A 5 10.24 -19.34 9.67
N LYS A 6 9.23 -18.55 10.12
CA LYS A 6 8.64 -18.70 11.47
C LYS A 6 7.36 -19.53 11.49
N GLN A 7 6.76 -19.85 10.34
CA GLN A 7 5.53 -20.62 10.19
C GLN A 7 4.35 -20.18 11.10
N SER A 8 4.43 -18.97 11.69
CA SER A 8 3.44 -18.45 12.62
C SER A 8 2.68 -17.27 12.01
N VAL A 9 1.42 -17.46 11.71
CA VAL A 9 0.51 -16.42 11.22
C VAL A 9 0.40 -15.27 12.22
N ARG A 10 0.26 -15.58 13.53
CA ARG A 10 0.18 -14.56 14.59
C ARG A 10 1.44 -13.71 14.67
N GLY A 11 2.62 -14.35 14.59
CA GLY A 11 3.90 -13.64 14.59
C GLY A 11 4.10 -12.76 13.35
N TYR A 12 3.60 -13.20 12.19
CA TYR A 12 3.63 -12.41 10.96
C TYR A 12 2.75 -11.17 11.07
N VAL A 13 1.46 -11.34 11.40
CA VAL A 13 0.49 -10.23 11.52
C VAL A 13 0.92 -9.25 12.60
N GLY A 14 1.24 -9.75 13.81
CA GLY A 14 1.68 -8.90 14.92
C GLY A 14 2.93 -8.08 14.59
N GLY A 15 3.88 -8.67 13.85
CA GLY A 15 5.08 -7.93 13.40
C GLY A 15 4.77 -6.82 12.40
N ARG A 16 3.75 -6.98 11.55
CA ARG A 16 3.31 -5.94 10.60
C ARG A 16 2.53 -4.84 11.29
N VAL A 17 1.60 -5.20 12.17
CA VAL A 17 0.84 -4.25 12.98
C VAL A 17 1.79 -3.37 13.82
N LYS A 18 2.72 -3.98 14.56
CA LYS A 18 3.70 -3.24 15.38
C LYS A 18 4.61 -2.33 14.56
N ARG A 19 4.86 -2.64 13.30
CA ARG A 19 5.69 -1.83 12.42
C ARG A 19 4.95 -0.64 11.82
N ILE A 20 3.67 -0.81 11.45
CA ILE A 20 2.91 0.18 10.69
C ILE A 20 2.06 1.06 11.61
N TYR A 21 1.25 0.44 12.46
CA TYR A 21 0.20 1.14 13.20
C TYR A 21 0.69 2.25 14.14
N PRO A 22 1.80 2.12 14.90
CA PRO A 22 2.21 3.18 15.81
C PRO A 22 2.46 4.51 15.10
N LEU A 23 3.23 4.49 14.02
CA LEU A 23 3.49 5.69 13.23
C LEU A 23 2.24 6.17 12.48
N PHE A 24 1.44 5.24 11.97
CA PHE A 24 0.21 5.55 11.25
C PHE A 24 -0.81 6.29 12.13
N ILE A 25 -1.02 5.84 13.36
CA ILE A 25 -1.88 6.54 14.33
C ILE A 25 -1.37 7.95 14.58
N VAL A 26 -0.07 8.11 14.80
CA VAL A 26 0.54 9.43 15.05
C VAL A 26 0.33 10.34 13.84
N VAL A 27 0.59 9.88 12.62
CA VAL A 27 0.41 10.68 11.40
C VAL A 27 -1.03 11.07 11.21
N VAL A 28 -1.99 10.16 11.35
CA VAL A 28 -3.43 10.46 11.21
C VAL A 28 -3.88 11.46 12.28
N ALA A 29 -3.46 11.28 13.53
CA ALA A 29 -3.82 12.18 14.62
C ALA A 29 -3.20 13.58 14.42
N LEU A 30 -1.92 13.68 14.07
CA LEU A 30 -1.26 14.96 13.79
C LEU A 30 -1.92 15.65 12.58
N THR A 31 -2.28 14.92 11.55
CA THR A 31 -2.97 15.51 10.39
C THR A 31 -4.34 16.07 10.78
N ALA A 32 -5.15 15.32 11.54
CA ALA A 32 -6.50 15.75 11.91
C ALA A 32 -6.52 16.84 12.98
N PHE A 33 -5.64 16.77 13.99
CA PHE A 33 -5.75 17.62 15.18
C PHE A 33 -4.70 18.74 15.27
N VAL A 34 -3.64 18.68 14.49
CA VAL A 34 -2.61 19.73 14.45
C VAL A 34 -2.59 20.42 13.08
N MET A 35 -2.33 19.67 12.01
CA MET A 35 -2.22 20.23 10.68
C MET A 35 -3.56 20.80 10.19
N GLY A 36 -4.67 20.07 10.39
CA GLY A 36 -6.00 20.49 9.99
C GLY A 36 -6.41 21.86 10.56
N PRO A 37 -6.38 22.08 11.89
CA PRO A 37 -6.70 23.37 12.50
C PRO A 37 -5.77 24.52 12.09
N VAL A 38 -4.50 24.22 11.76
CA VAL A 38 -3.53 25.24 11.32
C VAL A 38 -3.76 25.64 9.86
N MET A 39 -4.19 24.70 9.02
CA MET A 39 -4.32 24.91 7.56
C MET A 39 -5.75 25.21 7.12
N THR A 40 -6.74 25.06 7.99
CA THR A 40 -8.14 25.32 7.65
C THR A 40 -8.43 26.82 7.50
N GLN A 41 -9.31 27.15 6.57
CA GLN A 41 -9.88 28.51 6.43
C GLN A 41 -11.04 28.76 7.41
N LEU A 42 -11.51 27.72 8.11
CA LEU A 42 -12.57 27.84 9.10
C LEU A 42 -12.05 28.30 10.46
N PRO A 43 -12.87 28.99 11.27
CA PRO A 43 -12.56 29.19 12.67
C PRO A 43 -12.30 27.86 13.37
N VAL A 44 -11.30 27.80 14.24
CA VAL A 44 -10.88 26.58 14.93
C VAL A 44 -12.03 25.88 15.63
N ARG A 45 -12.95 26.66 16.23
CA ARG A 45 -14.16 26.14 16.90
C ARG A 45 -15.08 25.41 15.91
N GLU A 46 -15.27 25.98 14.72
CA GLU A 46 -16.09 25.41 13.67
C GLU A 46 -15.46 24.15 13.08
N TYR A 47 -14.13 24.17 12.88
CA TYR A 47 -13.38 22.99 12.45
C TYR A 47 -13.63 21.79 13.37
N PHE A 48 -13.48 21.98 14.68
CA PHE A 48 -13.69 20.91 15.67
C PHE A 48 -15.16 20.54 15.91
N SER A 49 -16.11 21.42 15.57
CA SER A 49 -17.54 21.11 15.58
C SER A 49 -17.96 20.29 14.35
N SER A 50 -17.15 20.29 13.31
CA SER A 50 -17.44 19.57 12.08
C SER A 50 -17.18 18.05 12.23
N LYS A 51 -18.16 17.26 11.79
CA LYS A 51 -17.99 15.79 11.70
C LYS A 51 -16.84 15.38 10.77
N GLY A 52 -16.48 16.22 9.79
CA GLY A 52 -15.42 15.95 8.82
C GLY A 52 -14.04 15.83 9.46
N ALA A 53 -13.74 16.60 10.52
CA ALA A 53 -12.47 16.51 11.24
C ALA A 53 -12.27 15.11 11.88
N TYR A 54 -13.34 14.57 12.46
CA TYR A 54 -13.31 13.24 13.08
C TYR A 54 -13.46 12.10 12.05
N ALA A 55 -14.17 12.36 10.95
CA ALA A 55 -14.30 11.40 9.85
C ALA A 55 -12.94 11.04 9.23
N TYR A 56 -11.92 11.92 9.33
CA TYR A 56 -10.57 11.63 8.91
C TYR A 56 -9.93 10.45 9.68
N LEU A 57 -10.36 10.20 10.92
CA LEU A 57 -9.91 9.06 11.72
C LEU A 57 -10.35 7.70 11.15
N SER A 58 -11.26 7.69 10.15
CA SER A 58 -11.62 6.47 9.42
C SER A 58 -10.42 5.79 8.75
N TYR A 59 -9.34 6.53 8.49
CA TYR A 59 -8.08 5.96 8.06
C TYR A 59 -7.56 4.87 9.00
N LEU A 60 -7.77 5.00 10.31
CA LEU A 60 -7.31 4.01 11.30
C LEU A 60 -7.96 2.64 11.11
N VAL A 61 -9.13 2.60 10.47
CA VAL A 61 -9.81 1.37 10.06
C VAL A 61 -9.70 1.12 8.55
N LEU A 62 -8.69 1.73 7.91
CA LEU A 62 -8.35 1.58 6.48
C LEU A 62 -9.43 2.04 5.50
N ILE A 63 -10.35 2.91 5.95
CA ILE A 63 -11.31 3.58 5.09
C ILE A 63 -10.73 4.95 4.72
N PRO A 64 -10.34 5.17 3.45
CA PRO A 64 -9.69 6.41 3.04
C PRO A 64 -10.65 7.60 3.08
N ASN A 65 -10.22 8.67 3.74
CA ASN A 65 -10.87 9.97 3.71
C ASN A 65 -9.82 11.04 3.44
N TYR A 66 -9.82 11.62 2.25
CA TYR A 66 -8.75 12.49 1.78
C TYR A 66 -8.97 13.97 2.12
N SER A 67 -10.10 14.36 2.69
CA SER A 67 -10.45 15.75 2.94
C SER A 67 -10.58 16.08 4.42
N LEU A 68 -10.18 17.29 4.79
CA LEU A 68 -10.45 17.90 6.08
C LEU A 68 -11.27 19.18 5.88
N PRO A 69 -12.15 19.55 6.81
CA PRO A 69 -13.00 20.72 6.68
C PRO A 69 -12.19 22.02 6.47
N GLY A 70 -12.48 22.73 5.40
CA GLY A 70 -11.84 24.01 5.08
C GLY A 70 -10.35 23.95 4.76
N VAL A 71 -9.76 22.76 4.58
CA VAL A 71 -8.35 22.61 4.24
C VAL A 71 -8.19 22.44 2.73
N PHE A 72 -7.34 23.28 2.12
CA PHE A 72 -7.01 23.25 0.69
C PHE A 72 -8.23 23.38 -0.24
N THR A 73 -9.25 24.13 0.18
CA THR A 73 -10.50 24.33 -0.59
C THR A 73 -10.27 25.03 -1.92
N ASP A 74 -9.25 25.89 -2.01
CA ASP A 74 -8.92 26.65 -3.22
C ASP A 74 -8.00 25.88 -4.18
N ASN A 75 -7.55 24.70 -3.80
CA ASN A 75 -6.73 23.86 -4.65
C ASN A 75 -7.61 23.01 -5.61
N PRO A 76 -7.13 22.70 -6.82
CA PRO A 76 -7.83 21.81 -7.74
C PRO A 76 -8.18 20.44 -7.13
N MET A 77 -7.44 20.02 -6.11
CA MET A 77 -7.71 18.83 -5.32
C MET A 77 -7.50 19.14 -3.84
N SER A 78 -8.56 19.04 -3.04
CA SER A 78 -8.54 19.24 -1.58
C SER A 78 -8.04 17.99 -0.82
N VAL A 79 -7.02 17.33 -1.37
CA VAL A 79 -6.47 16.10 -0.79
C VAL A 79 -5.45 16.44 0.28
N VAL A 80 -5.71 15.98 1.50
CA VAL A 80 -4.80 16.08 2.63
C VAL A 80 -4.09 14.74 2.80
N ASN A 81 -2.74 14.78 2.78
CA ASN A 81 -1.89 13.61 2.97
C ASN A 81 -2.21 12.43 2.04
N GLY A 82 -2.27 12.74 0.73
CA GLY A 82 -2.62 11.76 -0.30
C GLY A 82 -1.72 10.52 -0.31
N SER A 83 -0.50 10.58 0.22
CA SER A 83 0.44 9.44 0.28
C SER A 83 -0.07 8.26 1.12
N LEU A 84 -1.02 8.47 2.03
CA LEU A 84 -1.57 7.41 2.89
C LEU A 84 -2.28 6.28 2.11
N TRP A 85 -2.69 6.53 0.86
CA TRP A 85 -3.28 5.48 0.02
C TRP A 85 -2.33 4.30 -0.21
N SER A 86 -1.03 4.56 -0.32
CA SER A 86 -0.02 3.52 -0.53
C SER A 86 0.13 2.59 0.67
N LEU A 87 -0.10 3.09 1.88
CA LEU A 87 -0.09 2.29 3.10
C LEU A 87 -1.24 1.28 3.13
N ILE A 88 -2.41 1.68 2.66
CA ILE A 88 -3.56 0.76 2.53
C ILE A 88 -3.22 -0.36 1.55
N LEU A 89 -2.61 -0.03 0.40
CA LEU A 89 -2.14 -1.04 -0.54
C LEU A 89 -1.09 -1.97 0.07
N GLU A 90 -0.17 -1.45 0.88
CA GLU A 90 0.83 -2.26 1.58
C GLU A 90 0.16 -3.28 2.51
N ILE A 91 -0.85 -2.86 3.27
CA ILE A 91 -1.63 -3.75 4.15
C ILE A 91 -2.38 -4.82 3.35
N ILE A 92 -3.00 -4.43 2.22
CA ILE A 92 -3.64 -5.38 1.30
C ILE A 92 -2.64 -6.41 0.78
N CYS A 93 -1.45 -5.97 0.36
CA CYS A 93 -0.36 -6.86 -0.09
C CYS A 93 0.04 -7.87 1.00
N TYR A 94 0.12 -7.44 2.26
CA TYR A 94 0.40 -8.36 3.36
C TYR A 94 -0.72 -9.37 3.60
N GLY A 95 -1.99 -8.95 3.45
CA GLY A 95 -3.13 -9.85 3.48
C GLY A 95 -3.10 -10.87 2.34
N MET A 96 -2.86 -10.41 1.12
CA MET A 96 -2.73 -11.29 -0.06
C MET A 96 -1.60 -12.32 0.11
N LEU A 97 -0.45 -11.91 0.65
CA LEU A 97 0.66 -12.83 0.92
C LEU A 97 0.28 -13.88 1.95
N LEU A 98 -0.49 -13.50 2.98
CA LEU A 98 -0.98 -14.43 3.99
C LEU A 98 -1.97 -15.45 3.38
N VAL A 99 -2.89 -15.00 2.53
CA VAL A 99 -3.82 -15.86 1.81
C VAL A 99 -3.05 -16.82 0.88
N ALA A 100 -2.11 -16.29 0.09
CA ALA A 100 -1.27 -17.10 -0.79
C ALA A 100 -0.48 -18.17 -0.03
N TYR A 101 0.04 -17.83 1.17
CA TYR A 101 0.70 -18.77 2.05
C TYR A 101 -0.24 -19.90 2.51
N LYS A 102 -1.44 -19.55 3.00
CA LYS A 102 -2.44 -20.54 3.46
C LYS A 102 -2.93 -21.46 2.35
N LEU A 103 -3.05 -20.94 1.12
CA LEU A 103 -3.46 -21.71 -0.05
C LEU A 103 -2.32 -22.52 -0.69
N GLY A 104 -1.11 -22.49 -0.13
CA GLY A 104 0.06 -23.17 -0.68
C GLY A 104 0.45 -22.68 -2.08
N LEU A 105 0.19 -21.40 -2.38
CA LEU A 105 0.54 -20.78 -3.66
C LEU A 105 2.00 -20.33 -3.72
N LEU A 106 2.71 -20.31 -2.58
CA LEU A 106 4.11 -19.90 -2.49
C LEU A 106 5.09 -21.02 -2.86
N ASP A 107 4.59 -22.13 -3.42
CA ASP A 107 5.41 -23.17 -4.01
C ASP A 107 6.13 -22.68 -5.27
N LYS A 108 7.40 -23.09 -5.46
CA LYS A 108 8.25 -22.62 -6.58
C LYS A 108 7.59 -22.81 -7.95
N LYS A 109 6.93 -23.97 -8.18
CA LYS A 109 6.27 -24.26 -9.46
C LYS A 109 5.11 -23.31 -9.74
N LYS A 110 4.23 -23.11 -8.74
CA LYS A 110 3.07 -22.20 -8.84
C LYS A 110 3.51 -20.75 -8.98
N MET A 111 4.52 -20.32 -8.21
CA MET A 111 5.10 -18.99 -8.30
C MET A 111 5.72 -18.71 -9.67
N ARG A 112 6.39 -19.68 -10.28
CA ARG A 112 6.93 -19.53 -11.64
C ARG A 112 5.83 -19.29 -12.67
N ILE A 113 4.75 -20.07 -12.61
CA ILE A 113 3.58 -19.86 -13.49
C ILE A 113 2.97 -18.48 -13.26
N LEU A 114 2.76 -18.08 -12.01
CA LEU A 114 2.20 -16.78 -11.67
C LEU A 114 3.09 -15.63 -12.19
N THR A 115 4.40 -15.74 -12.04
CA THR A 115 5.35 -14.73 -12.54
C THR A 115 5.27 -14.59 -14.06
N ILE A 116 5.24 -15.71 -14.79
CA ILE A 116 5.11 -15.71 -16.24
C ILE A 116 3.79 -15.06 -16.67
N LEU A 117 2.67 -15.45 -16.04
CA LEU A 117 1.35 -14.87 -16.33
C LEU A 117 1.33 -13.36 -16.08
N CYS A 118 1.85 -12.91 -14.94
CA CYS A 118 1.94 -11.48 -14.63
C CYS A 118 2.79 -10.73 -15.65
N THR A 119 3.93 -11.27 -16.05
CA THR A 119 4.83 -10.64 -17.04
C THR A 119 4.14 -10.55 -18.41
N VAL A 120 3.48 -11.63 -18.85
CA VAL A 120 2.71 -11.64 -20.12
C VAL A 120 1.57 -10.64 -20.06
N CYS A 121 0.78 -10.61 -18.98
CA CYS A 121 -0.31 -9.63 -18.82
C CYS A 121 0.20 -8.20 -18.92
N ILE A 122 1.31 -7.88 -18.27
CA ILE A 122 1.90 -6.54 -18.32
C ILE A 122 2.38 -6.22 -19.73
N ALA A 123 3.08 -7.13 -20.40
CA ALA A 123 3.53 -6.95 -21.78
C ALA A 123 2.34 -6.68 -22.71
N VAL A 124 1.24 -7.43 -22.59
CA VAL A 124 0.02 -7.21 -23.37
C VAL A 124 -0.60 -5.84 -23.08
N ILE A 125 -0.68 -5.41 -21.82
CA ILE A 125 -1.21 -4.11 -21.42
C ILE A 125 -0.41 -2.97 -22.06
N PHE A 126 0.92 -3.08 -22.06
CA PHE A 126 1.79 -2.09 -22.73
C PHE A 126 1.66 -2.11 -24.24
N ALA A 127 1.50 -3.29 -24.85
CA ALA A 127 1.36 -3.43 -26.31
C ALA A 127 0.04 -2.84 -26.84
N VAL A 128 -1.05 -3.01 -26.10
CA VAL A 128 -2.41 -2.57 -26.52
C VAL A 128 -2.61 -1.06 -26.38
N LYS A 129 -1.74 -0.35 -25.64
CA LYS A 129 -1.77 1.13 -25.44
C LYS A 129 -3.15 1.72 -25.09
N MET A 130 -4.01 0.98 -24.38
CA MET A 130 -5.32 1.47 -23.95
C MET A 130 -5.17 2.51 -22.84
N PRO A 131 -5.62 3.78 -23.03
CA PRO A 131 -5.40 4.86 -22.05
C PRO A 131 -6.00 4.57 -20.68
N LEU A 132 -7.20 3.99 -20.65
CA LEU A 132 -7.88 3.61 -19.41
C LEU A 132 -7.10 2.54 -18.65
N LEU A 133 -6.59 1.53 -19.36
CA LEU A 133 -5.85 0.42 -18.79
C LEU A 133 -4.47 0.88 -18.29
N TYR A 134 -3.83 1.82 -18.99
CA TYR A 134 -2.57 2.43 -18.58
C TYR A 134 -2.69 3.18 -17.24
N ARG A 135 -3.78 3.95 -17.05
CA ARG A 135 -4.07 4.61 -15.76
C ARG A 135 -4.26 3.58 -14.65
N PHE A 136 -4.98 2.50 -14.92
CA PHE A 136 -5.19 1.43 -13.94
C PHE A 136 -3.88 0.73 -13.55
N VAL A 137 -2.99 0.46 -14.51
CA VAL A 137 -1.65 -0.09 -14.27
C VAL A 137 -0.80 0.82 -13.40
N ALA A 138 -0.90 2.14 -13.55
CA ALA A 138 -0.17 3.09 -12.70
C ALA A 138 -0.52 2.91 -11.22
N TYR A 139 -1.78 2.65 -10.89
CA TYR A 139 -2.21 2.33 -9.52
C TYR A 139 -1.76 0.94 -9.05
N LEU A 140 -1.53 -0.01 -9.96
CA LEU A 140 -1.08 -1.36 -9.63
C LEU A 140 0.46 -1.49 -9.50
N ARG A 141 1.22 -0.44 -9.82
CA ARG A 141 2.69 -0.46 -9.70
C ARG A 141 3.21 -0.96 -8.35
N PRO A 142 2.70 -0.48 -7.19
CA PRO A 142 3.18 -0.94 -5.89
C PRO A 142 2.90 -2.44 -5.67
N LEU A 143 1.75 -2.92 -6.14
CA LEU A 143 1.39 -4.33 -6.09
C LEU A 143 2.35 -5.19 -6.92
N PHE A 144 2.68 -4.72 -8.12
CA PHE A 144 3.65 -5.39 -8.99
C PHE A 144 5.03 -5.48 -8.34
N CYS A 145 5.55 -4.37 -7.80
CA CYS A 145 6.81 -4.36 -7.07
C CYS A 145 6.80 -5.33 -5.88
N PHE A 146 5.67 -5.41 -5.17
CA PHE A 146 5.51 -6.34 -4.07
C PHE A 146 5.57 -7.80 -4.52
N VAL A 147 4.81 -8.17 -5.56
CA VAL A 147 4.81 -9.53 -6.14
C VAL A 147 6.20 -9.89 -6.67
N SER A 148 6.87 -8.97 -7.36
CA SER A 148 8.26 -9.17 -7.82
C SER A 148 9.20 -9.46 -6.65
N GLY A 149 9.10 -8.70 -5.55
CA GLY A 149 9.89 -8.96 -4.34
C GLY A 149 9.62 -10.35 -3.72
N VAL A 150 8.37 -10.83 -3.77
CA VAL A 150 8.02 -12.19 -3.33
C VAL A 150 8.67 -13.22 -4.26
N CYS A 151 8.62 -13.02 -5.57
CA CYS A 151 9.26 -13.88 -6.57
C CYS A 151 10.77 -13.97 -6.35
N PHE A 152 11.45 -12.83 -6.22
CA PHE A 152 12.89 -12.78 -5.92
C PHE A 152 13.23 -13.56 -4.63
N TYR A 153 12.39 -13.45 -3.62
CA TYR A 153 12.62 -14.19 -2.38
C TYR A 153 12.43 -15.70 -2.56
N VAL A 154 11.42 -16.15 -3.31
CA VAL A 154 11.17 -17.59 -3.56
C VAL A 154 12.29 -18.20 -4.40
N PHE A 155 12.78 -17.46 -5.39
CA PHE A 155 13.84 -17.93 -6.31
C PHE A 155 15.26 -17.51 -5.89
N ARG A 156 15.48 -16.96 -4.70
CA ARG A 156 16.77 -16.46 -4.23
C ARG A 156 17.93 -17.44 -4.32
N GLU A 157 17.64 -18.74 -4.25
CA GLU A 157 18.66 -19.80 -4.36
C GLU A 157 19.04 -20.13 -5.82
N GLU A 158 18.16 -19.80 -6.77
CA GLU A 158 18.36 -19.98 -8.19
C GLU A 158 19.04 -18.77 -8.86
N ILE A 159 18.88 -17.59 -8.23
CA ILE A 159 19.45 -16.32 -8.72
C ILE A 159 20.89 -16.20 -8.21
N ARG A 160 21.85 -16.47 -9.08
CA ARG A 160 23.28 -16.24 -8.80
C ARG A 160 23.65 -14.83 -9.26
N PHE A 161 23.90 -13.92 -8.32
CA PHE A 161 24.48 -12.61 -8.63
C PHE A 161 25.98 -12.79 -8.88
N THR A 162 26.41 -12.82 -10.14
CA THR A 162 27.81 -12.72 -10.52
C THR A 162 28.14 -11.24 -10.81
N TRP A 163 29.31 -10.79 -10.40
CA TRP A 163 29.79 -9.42 -10.64
C TRP A 163 29.77 -8.99 -12.12
N GLN A 164 29.75 -9.96 -13.03
CA GLN A 164 29.67 -9.74 -14.48
C GLN A 164 28.38 -9.03 -14.96
N TRP A 165 27.35 -8.90 -14.10
CA TRP A 165 26.11 -8.17 -14.40
C TRP A 165 26.14 -6.71 -13.94
N MET A 166 27.27 -6.24 -13.34
CA MET A 166 27.41 -4.88 -12.81
C MET A 166 28.35 -4.00 -13.68
N THR A 167 28.93 -4.55 -14.72
CA THR A 167 29.71 -3.84 -15.75
C THR A 167 28.95 -3.77 -17.05
#